data_d0ebf1ad7d94f75e719551570dd4587e
#
_entry.id   d0ebf1ad7d94f75e719551570dd4587e
#
_cell.length_a   1.000
_cell.length_b   1.000
_cell.length_c   1.000
_cell.angle_alpha   90.00
_cell.angle_beta   90.00
_cell.angle_gamma   90.00
#
_symmetry.space_group_name_H-M   'P 1'
#
loop_
_entity.id
_entity.type
_entity.pdbx_description
1 polymer ?
#
loop_
_entity_poly.entity_id
_entity_poly.type
_entity_poly.pdbx_seq_one_letter_code
_entity_poly.pdbx_strand_id
1 'polypeptide(L)'
;MKEAKDIDDSLEFLRSFEKHANNTELGELVIQKLNHSNKSLNLQGNRFTESDFKKLFSIESLKYLKSISLGETGMTSKSIKHLCNSKWMEHIETLSLCNNNLDDEGIFLLSKTTHLPQLTSLDLSSNEIGALGAKVLSLSKSLNKIDNLNLSYNRIEPIGIHSLIN
;
A
#
# COMPACT_ATOMS: atom_id res chain seq x y z
N MET A 1 30.97 3.94 13.94
CA MET A 1 30.67 4.41 12.55
C MET A 1 29.31 3.95 12.05
N LYS A 2 28.84 2.72 12.30
CA LYS A 2 27.52 2.24 11.85
C LYS A 2 26.37 2.95 12.58
N GLU A 3 26.46 3.08 13.92
CA GLU A 3 25.44 3.77 14.73
C GLU A 3 25.26 5.25 14.38
N ALA A 4 26.32 5.97 14.06
CA ALA A 4 26.24 7.40 13.68
C ALA A 4 25.56 7.59 12.32
N LYS A 5 25.75 6.65 11.37
CA LYS A 5 25.09 6.65 10.07
C LYS A 5 23.61 6.32 10.19
N ASP A 6 23.25 5.37 11.04
CA ASP A 6 21.86 4.97 11.29
C ASP A 6 21.04 6.11 11.95
N ILE A 7 21.69 6.94 12.79
CA ILE A 7 21.06 8.12 13.42
C ILE A 7 20.85 9.23 12.38
N ASP A 8 21.82 9.47 11.51
CA ASP A 8 21.74 10.50 10.47
C ASP A 8 20.65 10.15 9.43
N ASP A 9 20.60 8.89 8.99
CA ASP A 9 19.55 8.37 8.10
C ASP A 9 18.15 8.49 8.73
N SER A 10 18.02 8.28 10.03
CA SER A 10 16.74 8.41 10.75
C SER A 10 16.30 9.87 10.88
N LEU A 11 17.22 10.80 11.07
CA LEU A 11 16.93 12.24 11.14
C LEU A 11 16.56 12.79 9.76
N GLU A 12 17.23 12.36 8.69
CA GLU A 12 16.88 12.74 7.32
C GLU A 12 15.50 12.25 6.96
N PHE A 13 15.18 11.02 7.32
CA PHE A 13 13.87 10.41 7.15
C PHE A 13 12.76 11.26 7.80
N LEU A 14 12.92 11.65 9.08
CA LEU A 14 11.95 12.48 9.79
C LEU A 14 11.79 13.86 9.17
N ARG A 15 12.91 14.57 8.94
CA ARG A 15 12.90 15.89 8.32
C ARG A 15 12.20 15.90 6.96
N SER A 16 12.34 14.80 6.21
CA SER A 16 11.67 14.65 4.93
C SER A 16 10.15 14.64 5.08
N PHE A 17 9.61 13.90 6.06
CA PHE A 17 8.17 13.88 6.32
C PHE A 17 7.66 15.21 6.87
N GLU A 18 8.34 15.82 7.82
CA GLU A 18 7.98 17.14 8.35
C GLU A 18 7.91 18.22 7.26
N LYS A 19 8.87 18.21 6.33
CA LYS A 19 8.89 19.13 5.18
C LYS A 19 7.68 18.95 4.26
N HIS A 20 7.18 17.74 4.07
CA HIS A 20 6.09 17.44 3.15
C HIS A 20 4.72 17.35 3.81
N ALA A 21 4.65 17.36 5.14
CA ALA A 21 3.40 17.37 5.89
C ALA A 21 2.58 18.66 5.73
N ASN A 22 3.22 19.78 5.36
CA ASN A 22 2.60 21.06 5.02
C ASN A 22 1.53 21.56 6.02
N ASN A 23 1.69 21.33 7.32
CA ASN A 23 0.74 21.74 8.37
C ASN A 23 -0.73 21.38 8.04
N THR A 24 -0.95 20.23 7.45
CA THR A 24 -2.30 19.70 7.18
C THR A 24 -2.63 18.60 8.18
N GLU A 25 -3.92 18.42 8.49
CA GLU A 25 -4.39 17.33 9.37
C GLU A 25 -3.88 15.96 8.90
N LEU A 26 -3.88 15.71 7.59
CA LEU A 26 -3.33 14.48 7.03
C LEU A 26 -1.81 14.38 7.26
N GLY A 27 -1.07 15.46 7.10
CA GLY A 27 0.36 15.48 7.31
C GLY A 27 0.73 15.21 8.77
N GLU A 28 0.04 15.83 9.71
CA GLU A 28 0.21 15.60 11.15
C GLU A 28 -0.10 14.14 11.52
N LEU A 29 -1.20 13.58 10.98
CA LEU A 29 -1.54 12.18 11.15
C LEU A 29 -0.44 11.25 10.63
N VAL A 30 0.10 11.52 9.44
CA VAL A 30 1.19 10.72 8.85
C VAL A 30 2.41 10.73 9.77
N ILE A 31 2.84 11.89 10.26
CA ILE A 31 3.97 12.01 11.18
C ILE A 31 3.71 11.24 12.48
N GLN A 32 2.52 11.38 13.07
CA GLN A 32 2.14 10.70 14.30
C GLN A 32 2.16 9.17 14.16
N LYS A 33 1.78 8.65 13.01
CA LYS A 33 1.64 7.21 12.74
C LYS A 33 2.90 6.57 12.14
N LEU A 34 3.94 7.36 11.95
CA LEU A 34 5.19 6.92 11.37
C LEU A 34 6.03 6.17 12.40
N ASN A 35 6.54 5.01 12.05
CA ASN A 35 7.55 4.29 12.84
C ASN A 35 8.90 4.34 12.11
N HIS A 36 9.85 5.06 12.73
CA HIS A 36 11.15 5.32 12.12
C HIS A 36 12.06 4.09 12.11
N SER A 37 11.98 3.26 13.16
CA SER A 37 12.89 2.13 13.35
C SER A 37 12.75 1.08 12.26
N ASN A 38 11.50 0.82 11.82
CA ASN A 38 11.21 -0.16 10.77
C ASN A 38 10.74 0.47 9.46
N LYS A 39 10.79 1.81 9.34
CA LYS A 39 10.34 2.55 8.15
C LYS A 39 8.92 2.18 7.74
N SER A 40 7.99 2.15 8.70
CA SER A 40 6.60 1.80 8.46
C SER A 40 5.64 2.95 8.78
N LEU A 41 4.52 2.97 8.06
CA LEU A 41 3.42 3.91 8.26
C LEU A 41 2.14 3.11 8.48
N ASN A 42 1.51 3.27 9.65
CA ASN A 42 0.26 2.62 9.97
C ASN A 42 -0.90 3.62 10.04
N LEU A 43 -1.71 3.64 9.00
CA LEU A 43 -2.90 4.49 8.87
C LEU A 43 -4.21 3.70 8.99
N GLN A 44 -4.14 2.45 9.46
CA GLN A 44 -5.32 1.60 9.63
C GLN A 44 -6.39 2.27 10.52
N GLY A 45 -7.65 2.10 10.15
CA GLY A 45 -8.81 2.61 10.89
C GLY A 45 -9.08 4.10 10.70
N ASN A 46 -8.25 4.83 9.94
CA ASN A 46 -8.49 6.23 9.62
C ASN A 46 -9.27 6.33 8.31
N ARG A 47 -10.46 6.88 8.33
CA ARG A 47 -11.26 7.06 7.11
C ARG A 47 -10.74 8.24 6.30
N PHE A 48 -10.43 7.97 5.04
CA PHE A 48 -9.94 8.96 4.08
C PHE A 48 -10.94 9.22 2.96
N THR A 49 -10.95 10.46 2.48
CA THR A 49 -11.61 10.83 1.24
C THR A 49 -10.71 10.54 0.03
N GLU A 50 -11.29 10.59 -1.16
CA GLU A 50 -10.52 10.50 -2.41
C GLU A 50 -9.40 11.55 -2.49
N SER A 51 -9.68 12.78 -2.01
CA SER A 51 -8.69 13.86 -1.93
C SER A 51 -7.54 13.54 -1.00
N ASP A 52 -7.81 12.87 0.12
CA ASP A 52 -6.77 12.50 1.09
C ASP A 52 -5.85 11.42 0.52
N PHE A 53 -6.40 10.43 -0.18
CA PHE A 53 -5.58 9.43 -0.88
C PHE A 53 -4.70 10.07 -1.96
N LYS A 54 -5.25 11.03 -2.72
CA LYS A 54 -4.48 11.77 -3.72
C LYS A 54 -3.32 12.53 -3.08
N LYS A 55 -3.55 13.21 -1.95
CA LYS A 55 -2.51 13.95 -1.20
C LYS A 55 -1.50 12.98 -0.62
N LEU A 56 -1.94 11.90 0.07
CA LEU A 56 -1.09 10.89 0.68
C LEU A 56 -0.08 10.33 -0.33
N PHE A 57 -0.56 9.84 -1.47
CA PHE A 57 0.30 9.22 -2.47
C PHE A 57 1.13 10.21 -3.31
N SER A 58 0.95 11.51 -3.10
CA SER A 58 1.84 12.55 -3.64
C SER A 58 3.02 12.89 -2.72
N ILE A 59 3.05 12.39 -1.48
CA ILE A 59 4.12 12.66 -0.51
C ILE A 59 5.41 11.97 -0.95
N GLU A 60 6.42 12.74 -1.31
CA GLU A 60 7.72 12.22 -1.76
C GLU A 60 8.40 11.33 -0.72
N SER A 61 8.21 11.64 0.57
CA SER A 61 8.85 10.91 1.67
C SER A 61 8.39 9.46 1.80
N LEU A 62 7.31 9.05 1.12
CA LEU A 62 6.90 7.64 1.03
C LEU A 62 8.01 6.75 0.44
N LYS A 63 8.92 7.31 -0.36
CA LYS A 63 10.10 6.61 -0.91
C LYS A 63 11.02 5.99 0.16
N TYR A 64 10.94 6.46 1.40
CA TYR A 64 11.73 5.93 2.51
C TYR A 64 11.04 4.76 3.24
N LEU A 65 9.76 4.52 2.99
CA LEU A 65 9.00 3.48 3.65
C LEU A 65 9.29 2.10 3.06
N LYS A 66 9.23 1.09 3.93
CA LYS A 66 9.25 -0.32 3.59
C LYS A 66 7.88 -0.99 3.77
N SER A 67 7.08 -0.45 4.68
CA SER A 67 5.76 -0.99 4.99
C SER A 67 4.73 0.12 5.14
N ILE A 68 3.54 -0.11 4.58
CA ILE A 68 2.39 0.77 4.76
C ILE A 68 1.13 -0.06 5.02
N SER A 69 0.39 0.31 6.07
CA SER A 69 -0.91 -0.27 6.38
C SER A 69 -2.02 0.77 6.17
N LEU A 70 -2.97 0.43 5.30
CA LEU A 70 -4.13 1.22 4.90
C LEU A 70 -5.43 0.42 5.08
N GLY A 71 -5.43 -0.52 6.02
CA GLY A 71 -6.64 -1.28 6.36
C GLY A 71 -7.73 -0.38 6.94
N GLU A 72 -8.99 -0.66 6.63
CA GLU A 72 -10.15 0.09 7.18
C GLU A 72 -10.13 1.60 6.89
N THR A 73 -9.53 2.00 5.77
CA THR A 73 -9.43 3.42 5.39
C THR A 73 -10.54 3.88 4.45
N GLY A 74 -11.37 2.96 3.99
CA GLY A 74 -12.43 3.24 3.01
C GLY A 74 -11.89 3.34 1.57
N MET A 75 -10.74 2.71 1.30
CA MET A 75 -10.16 2.69 -0.04
C MET A 75 -11.06 1.95 -1.03
N THR A 76 -11.26 2.55 -2.20
CA THR A 76 -12.03 2.01 -3.32
C THR A 76 -11.14 1.84 -4.54
N SER A 77 -11.70 1.25 -5.61
CA SER A 77 -11.00 1.13 -6.90
C SER A 77 -10.65 2.48 -7.54
N LYS A 78 -11.33 3.57 -7.17
CA LYS A 78 -10.92 4.93 -7.56
C LYS A 78 -9.68 5.38 -6.81
N SER A 79 -9.65 5.19 -5.49
CA SER A 79 -8.54 5.64 -4.64
C SER A 79 -7.26 4.85 -4.88
N ILE A 80 -7.36 3.54 -5.14
CA ILE A 80 -6.17 2.71 -5.39
C ILE A 80 -5.38 3.17 -6.62
N LYS A 81 -6.03 3.84 -7.55
CA LYS A 81 -5.37 4.45 -8.71
C LYS A 81 -4.26 5.42 -8.30
N HIS A 82 -4.47 6.17 -7.21
CA HIS A 82 -3.45 7.10 -6.72
C HIS A 82 -2.22 6.35 -6.17
N LEU A 83 -2.44 5.25 -5.45
CA LEU A 83 -1.36 4.35 -5.01
C LEU A 83 -0.61 3.79 -6.22
N CYS A 84 -1.32 3.22 -7.18
CA CYS A 84 -0.74 2.58 -8.36
C CYS A 84 0.08 3.55 -9.24
N ASN A 85 -0.22 4.83 -9.21
CA ASN A 85 0.48 5.88 -9.95
C ASN A 85 1.57 6.59 -9.14
N SER A 86 1.73 6.26 -7.85
CA SER A 86 2.73 6.91 -7.01
C SER A 86 4.11 6.30 -7.22
N LYS A 87 4.99 7.07 -7.84
CA LYS A 87 6.40 6.69 -8.02
C LYS A 87 7.20 6.59 -6.71
N TRP A 88 6.60 7.03 -5.59
CA TRP A 88 7.22 7.00 -4.28
C TRP A 88 7.07 5.66 -3.54
N MET A 89 6.41 4.67 -4.16
CA MET A 89 6.14 3.36 -3.56
C MET A 89 7.20 2.29 -3.91
N GLU A 90 8.30 2.67 -4.54
CA GLU A 90 9.31 1.75 -5.10
C GLU A 90 9.99 0.84 -4.06
N HIS A 91 10.06 1.27 -2.79
CA HIS A 91 10.72 0.53 -1.72
C HIS A 91 9.77 -0.22 -0.80
N ILE A 92 8.46 -0.19 -1.09
CA ILE A 92 7.46 -0.90 -0.31
C ILE A 92 7.63 -2.42 -0.48
N GLU A 93 7.90 -3.10 0.61
CA GLU A 93 8.04 -4.55 0.73
C GLU A 93 6.74 -5.18 1.25
N THR A 94 6.02 -4.45 2.13
CA THR A 94 4.76 -4.91 2.75
C THR A 94 3.66 -3.88 2.56
N LEU A 95 2.51 -4.31 2.03
CA LEU A 95 1.34 -3.49 1.83
C LEU A 95 0.11 -4.18 2.39
N SER A 96 -0.58 -3.53 3.35
CA SER A 96 -1.89 -3.98 3.81
C SER A 96 -3.00 -3.04 3.34
N LEU A 97 -3.97 -3.62 2.65
CA LEU A 97 -5.19 -2.98 2.13
C LEU A 97 -6.44 -3.70 2.65
N CYS A 98 -6.33 -4.39 3.78
CA CYS A 98 -7.41 -5.19 4.34
C CYS A 98 -8.64 -4.34 4.75
N ASN A 99 -9.81 -4.95 4.83
CA ASN A 99 -11.06 -4.28 5.24
C ASN A 99 -11.33 -2.97 4.48
N ASN A 100 -11.30 -3.03 3.15
CA ASN A 100 -11.62 -1.91 2.27
C ASN A 100 -12.72 -2.30 1.27
N ASN A 101 -12.94 -1.48 0.25
CA ASN A 101 -13.96 -1.72 -0.78
C ASN A 101 -13.32 -1.91 -2.17
N LEU A 102 -12.24 -2.71 -2.20
CA LEU A 102 -11.57 -3.03 -3.45
C LEU A 102 -12.29 -4.18 -4.15
N ASP A 103 -12.68 -3.95 -5.39
CA ASP A 103 -13.27 -4.93 -6.29
C ASP A 103 -12.28 -5.42 -7.36
N ASP A 104 -12.76 -6.15 -8.34
CA ASP A 104 -11.96 -6.66 -9.44
C ASP A 104 -11.29 -5.56 -10.27
N GLU A 105 -11.92 -4.38 -10.40
CA GLU A 105 -11.33 -3.22 -11.09
C GLU A 105 -10.11 -2.69 -10.31
N GLY A 106 -10.21 -2.56 -9.00
CA GLY A 106 -9.09 -2.16 -8.14
C GLY A 106 -7.90 -3.12 -8.25
N ILE A 107 -8.19 -4.42 -8.29
CA ILE A 107 -7.16 -5.44 -8.48
C ILE A 107 -6.55 -5.38 -9.88
N PHE A 108 -7.35 -5.12 -10.91
CA PHE A 108 -6.83 -4.91 -12.25
C PHE A 108 -5.83 -3.73 -12.31
N LEU A 109 -6.15 -2.61 -11.67
CA LEU A 109 -5.24 -1.46 -11.58
C LEU A 109 -3.94 -1.83 -10.84
N LEU A 110 -4.06 -2.52 -9.69
CA LEU A 110 -2.91 -2.95 -8.90
C LEU A 110 -2.01 -3.93 -9.69
N SER A 111 -2.60 -4.83 -10.46
CA SER A 111 -1.86 -5.80 -11.28
C SER A 111 -1.04 -5.18 -12.41
N LYS A 112 -1.33 -3.94 -12.78
CA LYS A 112 -0.65 -3.20 -13.86
C LYS A 112 0.40 -2.21 -13.36
N THR A 113 0.44 -1.93 -12.05
CA THR A 113 1.40 -0.95 -11.53
C THR A 113 2.84 -1.46 -11.65
N THR A 114 3.74 -0.57 -12.02
CA THR A 114 5.18 -0.83 -12.03
C THR A 114 5.89 -0.17 -10.84
N HIS A 115 5.13 0.49 -9.97
CA HIS A 115 5.66 1.27 -8.85
C HIS A 115 5.77 0.48 -7.53
N LEU A 116 5.56 -0.85 -7.57
CA LEU A 116 5.72 -1.74 -6.42
C LEU A 116 6.72 -2.90 -6.71
N PRO A 117 7.91 -2.61 -7.25
CA PRO A 117 8.84 -3.65 -7.72
C PRO A 117 9.47 -4.48 -6.58
N GLN A 118 9.33 -4.05 -5.32
CA GLN A 118 9.87 -4.73 -4.15
C GLN A 118 8.80 -5.38 -3.28
N LEU A 119 7.52 -5.35 -3.72
CA LEU A 119 6.42 -5.89 -2.93
C LEU A 119 6.50 -7.42 -2.83
N THR A 120 6.63 -7.92 -1.60
CA THR A 120 6.70 -9.35 -1.27
C THR A 120 5.55 -9.81 -0.39
N SER A 121 4.90 -8.90 0.34
CA SER A 121 3.75 -9.21 1.19
C SER A 121 2.59 -8.28 0.91
N LEU A 122 1.42 -8.85 0.54
CA LEU A 122 0.21 -8.12 0.21
C LEU A 122 -0.99 -8.70 0.94
N ASP A 123 -1.62 -7.88 1.78
CA ASP A 123 -2.87 -8.22 2.44
C ASP A 123 -4.05 -7.51 1.77
N LEU A 124 -4.90 -8.28 1.12
CA LEU A 124 -6.14 -7.88 0.46
C LEU A 124 -7.37 -8.50 1.13
N SER A 125 -7.23 -9.01 2.33
CA SER A 125 -8.34 -9.66 3.04
C SER A 125 -9.51 -8.70 3.30
N SER A 126 -10.71 -9.25 3.41
CA SER A 126 -11.94 -8.50 3.69
C SER A 126 -12.16 -7.34 2.70
N ASN A 127 -12.17 -7.67 1.42
CA ASN A 127 -12.50 -6.78 0.32
C ASN A 127 -13.64 -7.40 -0.53
N GLU A 128 -13.89 -6.85 -1.71
CA GLU A 128 -14.96 -7.28 -2.61
C GLU A 128 -14.42 -8.00 -3.87
N ILE A 129 -13.24 -8.63 -3.75
CA ILE A 129 -12.53 -9.27 -4.87
C ILE A 129 -13.28 -10.54 -5.27
N GLY A 130 -13.63 -10.63 -6.55
CA GLY A 130 -14.27 -11.77 -7.15
C GLY A 130 -13.31 -12.69 -7.90
N ALA A 131 -13.89 -13.61 -8.67
CA ALA A 131 -13.13 -14.57 -9.47
C ALA A 131 -12.27 -13.91 -10.56
N LEU A 132 -12.71 -12.79 -11.13
CA LEU A 132 -11.95 -12.07 -12.14
C LEU A 132 -10.71 -11.41 -11.52
N GLY A 133 -10.84 -10.79 -10.34
CA GLY A 133 -9.72 -10.23 -9.61
C GLY A 133 -8.67 -11.29 -9.26
N ALA A 134 -9.10 -12.46 -8.78
CA ALA A 134 -8.22 -13.58 -8.50
C ALA A 134 -7.45 -14.02 -9.77
N LYS A 135 -8.15 -14.15 -10.90
CA LYS A 135 -7.54 -14.48 -12.19
C LYS A 135 -6.54 -13.41 -12.65
N VAL A 136 -6.87 -12.14 -12.46
CA VAL A 136 -5.96 -11.03 -12.82
C VAL A 136 -4.70 -11.05 -11.97
N LEU A 137 -4.81 -11.32 -10.66
CA LEU A 137 -3.65 -11.49 -9.78
C LEU A 137 -2.73 -12.62 -10.24
N SER A 138 -3.31 -13.79 -10.55
CA SER A 138 -2.53 -14.96 -11.00
C SER A 138 -1.73 -14.70 -12.29
N LEU A 139 -2.20 -13.81 -13.14
CA LEU A 139 -1.56 -13.44 -14.41
C LEU A 139 -0.66 -12.21 -14.30
N SER A 140 -0.56 -11.59 -13.12
CA SER A 140 0.18 -10.34 -12.94
C SER A 140 1.67 -10.57 -13.00
N LYS A 141 2.33 -9.92 -13.96
CA LYS A 141 3.80 -9.89 -14.03
C LYS A 141 4.41 -8.87 -13.05
N SER A 142 3.66 -7.85 -12.70
CA SER A 142 4.12 -6.78 -11.80
C SER A 142 4.14 -7.22 -10.33
N LEU A 143 3.36 -8.24 -9.98
CA LEU A 143 3.21 -8.76 -8.62
C LEU A 143 3.81 -10.15 -8.45
N ASN A 144 4.71 -10.57 -9.34
CA ASN A 144 5.29 -11.90 -9.36
C ASN A 144 6.31 -12.18 -8.24
N LYS A 145 6.65 -11.18 -7.44
CA LYS A 145 7.53 -11.32 -6.28
C LYS A 145 6.77 -11.49 -4.96
N ILE A 146 5.45 -11.56 -5.00
CA ILE A 146 4.66 -11.73 -3.78
C ILE A 146 4.84 -13.16 -3.26
N ASP A 147 5.43 -13.27 -2.08
CA ASP A 147 5.60 -14.52 -1.33
C ASP A 147 4.42 -14.77 -0.38
N ASN A 148 3.83 -13.68 0.14
CA ASN A 148 2.72 -13.71 1.09
C ASN A 148 1.53 -12.93 0.54
N LEU A 149 0.49 -13.64 0.13
CA LEU A 149 -0.77 -13.06 -0.34
C LEU A 149 -1.92 -13.51 0.53
N ASN A 150 -2.60 -12.56 1.18
CA ASN A 150 -3.83 -12.83 1.94
C ASN A 150 -5.05 -12.34 1.16
N LEU A 151 -5.91 -13.25 0.75
CA LEU A 151 -7.16 -12.99 0.04
C LEU A 151 -8.39 -13.45 0.84
N SER A 152 -8.24 -13.78 2.12
CA SER A 152 -9.35 -14.26 2.94
C SER A 152 -10.49 -13.24 3.03
N TYR A 153 -11.70 -13.72 3.27
CA TYR A 153 -12.91 -12.89 3.34
C TYR A 153 -13.16 -12.00 2.11
N ASN A 154 -12.92 -12.55 0.92
CA ASN A 154 -13.31 -11.99 -0.36
C ASN A 154 -14.43 -12.82 -1.01
N ARG A 155 -14.89 -12.42 -2.20
CA ARG A 155 -15.94 -13.11 -2.96
C ARG A 155 -15.35 -14.03 -4.04
N ILE A 156 -14.18 -14.63 -3.75
CA ILE A 156 -13.48 -15.50 -4.70
C ILE A 156 -14.19 -16.85 -4.73
N GLU A 157 -14.91 -17.10 -5.82
CA GLU A 157 -15.58 -18.37 -6.08
C GLU A 157 -14.57 -19.48 -6.42
N PRO A 158 -14.95 -20.78 -6.41
CA PRO A 158 -14.05 -21.89 -6.75
C PRO A 158 -13.29 -21.72 -8.05
N ILE A 159 -13.89 -21.09 -9.07
CA ILE A 159 -13.24 -20.81 -10.35
C ILE A 159 -12.08 -19.78 -10.21
N GLY A 160 -12.21 -18.83 -9.30
CA GLY A 160 -11.15 -17.88 -9.00
C GLY A 160 -9.98 -18.54 -8.25
N ILE A 161 -10.30 -19.43 -7.29
CA ILE A 161 -9.30 -20.21 -6.56
C ILE A 161 -8.50 -21.08 -7.55
N HIS A 162 -9.19 -21.74 -8.48
CA HIS A 162 -8.53 -22.55 -9.51
C HIS A 162 -7.53 -21.72 -10.35
N SER A 163 -7.84 -20.46 -10.61
CA SER A 163 -6.95 -19.56 -11.36
C SER A 163 -5.68 -19.17 -10.60
N LEU A 164 -5.70 -19.21 -9.26
CA LEU A 164 -4.53 -18.86 -8.43
C LEU A 164 -3.55 -20.05 -8.26
N ILE A 165 -4.01 -21.30 -8.49
CA ILE A 165 -3.24 -22.51 -8.26
C ILE A 165 -2.53 -23.01 -9.53
N ASN A 166 -3.01 -22.60 -10.71
CA ASN A 166 -2.47 -22.99 -12.02
C ASN A 166 -1.60 -21.90 -12.64
#